data_14bfadc68f3e186edcb5ffe11a81f93b
#
_entry.id   14bfadc68f3e186edcb5ffe11a81f93b
#
_cell.length_a   1.000
_cell.length_b   1.000
_cell.length_c   1.000
_cell.angle_alpha   90.00
_cell.angle_beta   90.00
_cell.angle_gamma   90.00
#
_symmetry.space_group_name_H-M   'P 1'
#
loop_
_entity.id
_entity.type
_entity.pdbx_description
1 polymer ?
#
loop_
_entity_poly.entity_id
_entity_poly.type
_entity_poly.pdbx_seq_one_letter_code
_entity_poly.pdbx_strand_id
1 'polypeptide(L)'
;MTPPWITLNHPFPPALPVLPLGARAQKRYFGAMSVNITFLGGSGTVTGSKYLVSHAGQQLLVDCGLFQGFKQLRLRNWSPLPVPASEVDAVLLTHAHLDHSGYLPLMYRQGYRGKVHATAATCDLCAILLPDSGHLQEEDAAFLNRHGYTKHAPAQPLYSKHDALLSLHLLHPVSWGKPFAPLPGWQATFTSAGHILGASSILLEVAGRRILFSGDVGRPDDLIMN
;
A
#
# COMPACT_ATOMS: atom_id res chain seq x y z
N MET A 1 -30.24 -14.34 -13.83
CA MET A 1 -29.09 -15.18 -14.23
C MET A 1 -27.87 -14.65 -13.53
N THR A 2 -27.37 -15.38 -12.52
CA THR A 2 -26.17 -15.07 -11.75
C THR A 2 -24.96 -15.64 -12.48
N PRO A 3 -23.83 -14.91 -12.57
CA PRO A 3 -22.63 -15.43 -13.23
C PRO A 3 -21.99 -16.57 -12.43
N PRO A 4 -21.37 -17.56 -13.10
CA PRO A 4 -21.06 -18.90 -12.55
C PRO A 4 -19.72 -19.05 -11.81
N TRP A 5 -19.15 -18.01 -11.21
CA TRP A 5 -17.80 -18.10 -10.64
C TRP A 5 -17.63 -17.52 -9.22
N ILE A 6 -18.66 -17.59 -8.38
CA ILE A 6 -18.56 -17.31 -6.94
C ILE A 6 -18.95 -18.56 -6.14
N THR A 7 -18.06 -19.51 -6.08
CA THR A 7 -17.97 -20.48 -5.00
C THR A 7 -16.65 -20.26 -4.26
N LEU A 8 -16.68 -19.40 -3.26
CA LEU A 8 -15.57 -19.25 -2.29
C LEU A 8 -15.87 -20.15 -1.07
N ASN A 9 -15.58 -21.44 -1.21
CA ASN A 9 -15.33 -22.35 -0.10
C ASN A 9 -13.81 -22.60 -0.04
N HIS A 10 -13.06 -21.69 0.57
CA HIS A 10 -11.72 -21.99 1.05
C HIS A 10 -11.54 -21.40 2.44
N PRO A 11 -11.28 -22.24 3.46
CA PRO A 11 -10.72 -21.77 4.71
C PRO A 11 -9.34 -21.13 4.40
N PHE A 12 -9.04 -20.00 5.03
CA PHE A 12 -7.72 -19.40 4.95
C PHE A 12 -6.66 -20.44 5.31
N PRO A 13 -5.57 -20.56 4.54
CA PRO A 13 -4.46 -21.42 4.94
C PRO A 13 -3.91 -20.93 6.29
N PRO A 14 -3.52 -21.86 7.19
CA PRO A 14 -2.87 -21.49 8.44
C PRO A 14 -1.60 -20.68 8.13
N ALA A 15 -1.26 -19.76 9.04
CA ALA A 15 -0.06 -18.94 8.93
C ALA A 15 1.16 -19.82 8.61
N LEU A 16 1.79 -19.55 7.46
CA LEU A 16 2.99 -20.28 7.06
C LEU A 16 4.10 -20.04 8.10
N PRO A 17 4.90 -21.06 8.43
CA PRO A 17 6.02 -20.92 9.35
C PRO A 17 7.00 -19.87 8.81
N VAL A 18 7.45 -18.99 9.70
CA VAL A 18 8.50 -17.99 9.42
C VAL A 18 9.78 -18.76 9.08
N LEU A 19 10.15 -18.80 7.80
CA LEU A 19 11.43 -19.32 7.37
C LEU A 19 12.53 -18.32 7.77
N PRO A 20 13.71 -18.81 8.25
CA PRO A 20 14.79 -17.93 8.67
C PRO A 20 15.28 -17.08 7.50
N LEU A 21 15.70 -15.84 7.79
CA LEU A 21 16.36 -14.90 6.89
C LEU A 21 17.68 -15.51 6.35
N GLY A 22 17.58 -16.26 5.27
CA GLY A 22 18.75 -16.86 4.63
C GLY A 22 18.42 -17.23 3.19
N ALA A 23 19.09 -16.55 2.26
CA ALA A 23 19.15 -16.84 0.84
C ALA A 23 17.83 -16.59 0.04
N ARG A 24 17.56 -15.33 -0.30
CA ARG A 24 16.82 -15.02 -1.53
C ARG A 24 17.54 -15.68 -2.70
N ALA A 25 16.96 -16.71 -3.29
CA ALA A 25 17.42 -17.27 -4.53
C ALA A 25 17.43 -16.10 -5.56
N GLN A 26 18.61 -15.77 -6.09
CA GLN A 26 18.74 -14.81 -7.17
C GLN A 26 18.01 -15.37 -8.39
N LYS A 27 16.75 -14.99 -8.58
CA LYS A 27 16.09 -15.14 -9.87
C LYS A 27 16.81 -14.24 -10.85
N ARG A 28 17.76 -14.81 -11.61
CA ARG A 28 18.37 -14.16 -12.76
C ARG A 28 17.31 -14.05 -13.84
N TYR A 29 16.59 -12.94 -13.87
CA TYR A 29 15.78 -12.58 -15.04
C TYR A 29 16.71 -12.06 -16.13
N PHE A 30 17.06 -12.93 -17.06
CA PHE A 30 17.48 -12.53 -18.40
C PHE A 30 16.21 -12.06 -19.14
N GLY A 31 15.78 -10.83 -18.94
CA GLY A 31 14.61 -10.28 -19.60
C GLY A 31 14.52 -8.78 -19.39
N ALA A 32 14.77 -8.07 -20.47
CA ALA A 32 14.47 -6.68 -20.75
C ALA A 32 14.92 -5.64 -19.69
N MET A 33 15.79 -4.74 -20.12
CA MET A 33 16.15 -3.46 -19.47
C MET A 33 14.94 -2.48 -19.42
N SER A 34 13.71 -2.97 -19.48
CA SER A 34 12.49 -2.16 -19.45
C SER A 34 12.08 -1.85 -18.02
N VAL A 35 11.60 -0.63 -17.81
CA VAL A 35 10.86 -0.23 -16.63
C VAL A 35 9.39 -0.47 -16.92
N ASN A 36 8.71 -1.26 -16.08
CA ASN A 36 7.29 -1.56 -16.24
C ASN A 36 6.50 -0.92 -15.09
N ILE A 37 5.33 -0.35 -15.40
CA ILE A 37 4.38 0.17 -14.42
C ILE A 37 3.10 -0.63 -14.54
N THR A 38 2.67 -1.23 -13.42
CA THR A 38 1.40 -1.93 -13.31
C THR A 38 0.47 -1.14 -12.40
N PHE A 39 -0.68 -0.75 -12.94
CA PHE A 39 -1.71 -0.02 -12.21
C PHE A 39 -2.57 -1.02 -11.44
N LEU A 40 -2.46 -1.04 -10.10
CA LEU A 40 -3.21 -1.94 -9.22
C LEU A 40 -4.45 -1.26 -8.61
N GLY A 41 -4.53 0.05 -8.72
CA GLY A 41 -5.63 0.91 -8.31
C GLY A 41 -5.34 2.37 -8.67
N GLY A 42 -6.25 3.29 -8.38
CA GLY A 42 -6.09 4.71 -8.79
C GLY A 42 -6.16 4.93 -10.31
N SER A 43 -6.52 3.90 -11.09
CA SER A 43 -6.74 4.00 -12.53
C SER A 43 -8.15 3.50 -12.86
N GLY A 44 -8.97 4.36 -13.45
CA GLY A 44 -10.40 4.11 -13.62
C GLY A 44 -11.20 4.07 -12.30
N THR A 45 -10.57 4.42 -11.19
CA THR A 45 -11.17 4.56 -9.85
C THR A 45 -10.50 5.73 -9.13
N VAL A 46 -11.25 6.41 -8.26
CA VAL A 46 -10.72 7.53 -7.46
C VAL A 46 -9.86 7.04 -6.30
N THR A 47 -10.18 5.87 -5.72
CA THR A 47 -9.54 5.35 -4.52
C THR A 47 -8.73 4.09 -4.77
N GLY A 48 -7.93 3.69 -3.81
CA GLY A 48 -7.13 2.47 -3.84
C GLY A 48 -5.81 2.64 -4.61
N SER A 49 -5.22 3.83 -4.54
CA SER A 49 -3.99 4.18 -5.26
C SER A 49 -2.87 3.18 -4.98
N LYS A 50 -2.41 2.49 -6.02
CA LYS A 50 -1.31 1.51 -5.98
C LYS A 50 -0.68 1.37 -7.36
N TYR A 51 0.61 1.71 -7.47
CA TYR A 51 1.38 1.60 -8.71
C TYR A 51 2.62 0.76 -8.47
N LEU A 52 2.68 -0.43 -9.07
CA LEU A 52 3.84 -1.31 -8.98
C LEU A 52 4.82 -0.99 -10.12
N VAL A 53 6.00 -0.51 -9.76
CA VAL A 53 7.09 -0.27 -10.71
C VAL A 53 8.09 -1.40 -10.60
N SER A 54 8.40 -2.04 -11.73
CA SER A 54 9.31 -3.19 -11.80
C SER A 54 10.47 -2.93 -12.76
N HIS A 55 11.70 -3.23 -12.33
CA HIS A 55 12.91 -3.17 -13.15
C HIS A 55 13.96 -4.16 -12.63
N ALA A 56 14.58 -4.91 -13.53
CA ALA A 56 15.68 -5.83 -13.24
C ALA A 56 15.41 -6.80 -12.05
N GLY A 57 14.18 -7.26 -11.89
CA GLY A 57 13.76 -8.16 -10.82
C GLY A 57 13.47 -7.48 -9.47
N GLN A 58 13.63 -6.16 -9.39
CA GLN A 58 13.24 -5.35 -8.24
C GLN A 58 11.80 -4.83 -8.42
N GLN A 59 11.08 -4.68 -7.31
CA GLN A 59 9.69 -4.25 -7.28
C GLN A 59 9.48 -3.15 -6.24
N LEU A 60 9.06 -1.98 -6.70
CA LEU A 60 8.76 -0.83 -5.86
C LEU A 60 7.30 -0.45 -6.02
N LEU A 61 6.60 -0.30 -4.91
CA LEU A 61 5.20 0.14 -4.90
C LEU A 61 5.14 1.64 -4.57
N VAL A 62 4.45 2.42 -5.38
CA VAL A 62 4.08 3.81 -5.06
C VAL A 62 2.62 3.81 -4.64
N ASP A 63 2.37 4.29 -3.44
CA ASP A 63 1.15 4.19 -2.68
C ASP A 63 0.70 2.75 -2.39
N CYS A 64 -0.08 2.60 -1.35
CA CYS A 64 -0.57 1.34 -0.85
C CYS A 64 -1.97 1.53 -0.26
N GLY A 65 -2.92 1.98 -1.09
CA GLY A 65 -4.22 2.48 -0.64
C GLY A 65 -5.32 1.43 -0.60
N LEU A 66 -6.34 1.68 0.22
CA LEU A 66 -7.59 0.92 0.23
C LEU A 66 -8.55 1.45 -0.83
N PHE A 67 -9.24 0.55 -1.52
CA PHE A 67 -10.45 0.92 -2.25
C PHE A 67 -11.55 1.29 -1.26
N GLN A 68 -12.18 2.44 -1.48
CA GLN A 68 -13.26 2.98 -0.66
C GLN A 68 -14.53 3.23 -1.49
N GLY A 69 -15.62 3.62 -0.84
CA GLY A 69 -16.90 3.94 -1.49
C GLY A 69 -17.73 2.69 -1.81
N PHE A 70 -18.07 2.45 -3.06
CA PHE A 70 -18.99 1.39 -3.46
C PHE A 70 -18.53 -0.01 -3.03
N LYS A 71 -19.49 -0.85 -2.64
CA LYS A 71 -19.23 -2.23 -2.19
C LYS A 71 -18.33 -3.02 -3.13
N GLN A 72 -18.56 -2.90 -4.45
CA GLN A 72 -17.77 -3.60 -5.47
C GLN A 72 -16.29 -3.21 -5.44
N LEU A 73 -15.98 -1.92 -5.20
CA LEU A 73 -14.60 -1.46 -5.03
C LEU A 73 -14.00 -1.98 -3.72
N ARG A 74 -14.73 -1.85 -2.60
CA ARG A 74 -14.25 -2.35 -1.30
C ARG A 74 -13.95 -3.84 -1.31
N LEU A 75 -14.70 -4.64 -2.06
CA LEU A 75 -14.43 -6.08 -2.23
C LEU A 75 -13.07 -6.35 -2.89
N ARG A 76 -12.53 -5.43 -3.70
CA ARG A 76 -11.19 -5.56 -4.29
C ARG A 76 -10.06 -5.55 -3.25
N ASN A 77 -10.30 -5.00 -2.06
CA ASN A 77 -9.32 -5.04 -0.97
C ASN A 77 -9.04 -6.48 -0.45
N TRP A 78 -9.96 -7.41 -0.70
CA TRP A 78 -9.82 -8.82 -0.33
C TRP A 78 -9.09 -9.65 -1.39
N SER A 79 -8.91 -9.08 -2.59
CA SER A 79 -8.16 -9.75 -3.66
C SER A 79 -6.66 -9.65 -3.39
N PRO A 80 -5.90 -10.72 -3.62
CA PRO A 80 -4.44 -10.66 -3.48
C PRO A 80 -3.84 -9.70 -4.50
N LEU A 81 -2.68 -9.12 -4.16
CA LEU A 81 -1.86 -8.42 -5.14
C LEU A 81 -1.35 -9.41 -6.19
N PRO A 82 -1.07 -8.95 -7.43
CA PRO A 82 -0.54 -9.81 -8.50
C PRO A 82 0.86 -10.34 -8.20
N VAL A 83 1.52 -9.79 -7.19
CA VAL A 83 2.80 -10.25 -6.66
C VAL A 83 2.65 -10.49 -5.17
N PRO A 84 3.31 -11.50 -4.58
CA PRO A 84 3.33 -11.66 -3.13
C PRO A 84 3.84 -10.40 -2.44
N ALA A 85 3.21 -9.97 -1.36
CA ALA A 85 3.64 -8.80 -0.60
C ALA A 85 5.12 -8.90 -0.15
N SER A 86 5.58 -10.12 0.14
CA SER A 86 6.98 -10.41 0.49
C SER A 86 7.98 -10.20 -0.65
N GLU A 87 7.53 -10.09 -1.89
CA GLU A 87 8.38 -9.84 -3.06
C GLU A 87 8.47 -8.34 -3.42
N VAL A 88 7.68 -7.49 -2.78
CA VAL A 88 7.82 -6.03 -2.89
C VAL A 88 9.03 -5.58 -2.07
N ASP A 89 9.97 -4.88 -2.71
CA ASP A 89 11.24 -4.50 -2.09
C ASP A 89 11.14 -3.20 -1.27
N ALA A 90 10.36 -2.23 -1.75
CA ALA A 90 10.12 -0.95 -1.06
C ALA A 90 8.74 -0.38 -1.39
N VAL A 91 8.24 0.48 -0.50
CA VAL A 91 7.03 1.29 -0.72
C VAL A 91 7.39 2.76 -0.57
N LEU A 92 6.86 3.61 -1.45
CA LEU A 92 6.89 5.07 -1.31
C LEU A 92 5.45 5.55 -1.12
N LEU A 93 5.16 6.27 -0.04
CA LEU A 93 3.83 6.85 0.20
C LEU A 93 3.82 8.33 -0.14
N THR A 94 2.89 8.74 -0.99
CA THR A 94 2.68 10.15 -1.32
C THR A 94 2.12 10.92 -0.13
N HIS A 95 1.15 10.35 0.58
CA HIS A 95 0.52 10.94 1.77
C HIS A 95 -0.26 9.91 2.59
N ALA A 96 -0.87 10.35 3.69
CA ALA A 96 -1.42 9.46 4.71
C ALA A 96 -2.89 9.07 4.52
N HIS A 97 -3.65 9.62 3.54
CA HIS A 97 -5.03 9.19 3.35
C HIS A 97 -5.13 7.69 3.13
N LEU A 98 -6.21 7.06 3.63
CA LEU A 98 -6.35 5.60 3.63
C LEU A 98 -6.43 5.00 2.22
N ASP A 99 -6.87 5.74 1.23
CA ASP A 99 -6.84 5.31 -0.17
C ASP A 99 -5.46 5.42 -0.83
N HIS A 100 -4.44 5.90 -0.09
CA HIS A 100 -3.02 5.91 -0.46
C HIS A 100 -2.13 5.10 0.49
N SER A 101 -2.51 4.91 1.76
CA SER A 101 -1.70 4.25 2.78
C SER A 101 -2.37 3.04 3.43
N GLY A 102 -3.71 2.99 3.41
CA GLY A 102 -4.50 2.11 4.29
C GLY A 102 -4.40 0.61 4.01
N TYR A 103 -3.79 0.17 2.90
CA TYR A 103 -3.53 -1.24 2.62
C TYR A 103 -2.23 -1.75 3.27
N LEU A 104 -1.39 -0.86 3.79
CA LEU A 104 -0.08 -1.20 4.37
C LEU A 104 -0.16 -2.23 5.51
N PRO A 105 -1.11 -2.13 6.49
CA PRO A 105 -1.24 -3.15 7.53
C PRO A 105 -1.57 -4.54 6.98
N LEU A 106 -2.38 -4.61 5.92
CA LEU A 106 -2.68 -5.88 5.25
C LEU A 106 -1.45 -6.43 4.53
N MET A 107 -0.65 -5.60 3.85
CA MET A 107 0.62 -6.01 3.27
C MET A 107 1.58 -6.55 4.33
N TYR A 108 1.68 -5.88 5.49
CA TYR A 108 2.47 -6.36 6.61
C TYR A 108 2.02 -7.76 7.06
N ARG A 109 0.72 -7.96 7.25
CA ARG A 109 0.13 -9.27 7.60
C ARG A 109 0.41 -10.33 6.53
N GLN A 110 0.47 -9.94 5.26
CA GLN A 110 0.80 -10.79 4.12
C GLN A 110 2.31 -11.02 3.91
N GLY A 111 3.14 -10.55 4.83
CA GLY A 111 4.58 -10.84 4.83
C GLY A 111 5.48 -9.74 4.26
N TYR A 112 4.96 -8.56 3.93
CA TYR A 112 5.81 -7.42 3.57
C TYR A 112 6.69 -7.02 4.78
N ARG A 113 8.01 -6.82 4.51
CA ARG A 113 8.99 -6.43 5.53
C ARG A 113 9.99 -5.39 5.01
N GLY A 114 9.73 -4.84 3.81
CA GLY A 114 10.54 -3.77 3.22
C GLY A 114 10.33 -2.43 3.92
N LYS A 115 11.13 -1.43 3.53
CA LYS A 115 10.98 -0.06 4.02
C LYS A 115 9.81 0.65 3.34
N VAL A 116 9.10 1.46 4.11
CA VAL A 116 8.05 2.37 3.62
C VAL A 116 8.55 3.80 3.78
N HIS A 117 8.94 4.44 2.70
CA HIS A 117 9.45 5.79 2.71
C HIS A 117 8.31 6.80 2.55
N ALA A 118 8.26 7.78 3.45
CA ALA A 118 7.29 8.88 3.42
C ALA A 118 7.90 10.09 4.11
N THR A 119 7.30 11.27 3.98
CA THR A 119 7.71 12.42 4.79
C THR A 119 7.45 12.17 6.27
N ALA A 120 8.16 12.86 7.16
CA ALA A 120 7.97 12.71 8.61
C ALA A 120 6.50 12.93 9.01
N ALA A 121 5.88 14.01 8.50
CA ALA A 121 4.49 14.31 8.82
C ALA A 121 3.50 13.25 8.28
N THR A 122 3.77 12.67 7.10
CA THR A 122 3.00 11.52 6.59
C THR A 122 3.15 10.30 7.52
N CYS A 123 4.36 10.03 8.02
CA CYS A 123 4.59 8.96 9.00
C CYS A 123 3.79 9.20 10.29
N ASP A 124 3.80 10.42 10.82
CA ASP A 124 3.06 10.80 12.04
C ASP A 124 1.56 10.63 11.85
N LEU A 125 1.02 11.06 10.71
CA LEU A 125 -0.41 10.87 10.40
C LEU A 125 -0.76 9.39 10.21
N CYS A 126 0.08 8.60 9.56
CA CYS A 126 -0.11 7.14 9.43
C CYS A 126 -0.15 6.45 10.80
N ALA A 127 0.65 6.93 11.77
CA ALA A 127 0.66 6.39 13.13
C ALA A 127 -0.66 6.60 13.88
N ILE A 128 -1.47 7.55 13.45
CA ILE A 128 -2.83 7.80 13.97
C ILE A 128 -3.87 7.05 13.12
N LEU A 129 -3.84 7.25 11.80
CA LEU A 129 -4.91 6.80 10.90
C LEU A 129 -4.94 5.28 10.70
N LEU A 130 -3.79 4.61 10.62
CA LEU A 130 -3.77 3.17 10.36
C LEU A 130 -4.30 2.35 11.55
N PRO A 131 -3.91 2.61 12.82
CA PRO A 131 -4.50 1.92 13.97
C PRO A 131 -5.98 2.22 14.15
N ASP A 132 -6.43 3.46 13.90
CA ASP A 132 -7.84 3.85 13.95
C ASP A 132 -8.66 3.08 12.90
N SER A 133 -8.17 3.03 11.66
CA SER A 133 -8.79 2.22 10.60
C SER A 133 -8.90 0.74 10.97
N GLY A 134 -7.86 0.16 11.58
CA GLY A 134 -7.90 -1.22 12.06
C GLY A 134 -8.96 -1.43 13.13
N HIS A 135 -9.03 -0.53 14.11
CA HIS A 135 -10.04 -0.54 15.17
C HIS A 135 -11.47 -0.47 14.61
N LEU A 136 -11.74 0.46 13.70
CA LEU A 136 -13.06 0.59 13.08
C LEU A 136 -13.46 -0.68 12.31
N GLN A 137 -12.53 -1.33 11.62
CA GLN A 137 -12.81 -2.59 10.92
C GLN A 137 -13.12 -3.74 11.90
N GLU A 138 -12.45 -3.78 13.06
CA GLU A 138 -12.76 -4.76 14.12
C GLU A 138 -14.15 -4.52 14.72
N GLU A 139 -14.53 -3.25 14.98
CA GLU A 139 -15.85 -2.89 15.46
C GLU A 139 -16.96 -3.23 14.44
N ASP A 140 -16.73 -2.94 13.15
CA ASP A 140 -17.66 -3.31 12.08
C ASP A 140 -17.87 -4.82 12.01
N ALA A 141 -16.80 -5.60 12.07
CA ALA A 141 -16.86 -7.05 12.05
C ALA A 141 -17.62 -7.59 13.29
N ALA A 142 -17.35 -7.04 14.48
CA ALA A 142 -18.05 -7.40 15.71
C ALA A 142 -19.53 -7.06 15.63
N PHE A 143 -19.89 -5.90 15.09
CA PHE A 143 -21.27 -5.49 14.88
C PHE A 143 -22.01 -6.45 13.95
N LEU A 144 -21.42 -6.76 12.77
CA LEU A 144 -21.99 -7.68 11.79
C LEU A 144 -22.20 -9.08 12.37
N ASN A 145 -21.28 -9.56 13.19
CA ASN A 145 -21.38 -10.87 13.84
C ASN A 145 -22.49 -10.89 14.89
N ARG A 146 -22.62 -9.83 15.72
CA ARG A 146 -23.68 -9.74 16.75
C ARG A 146 -25.08 -9.72 16.14
N HIS A 147 -25.26 -9.10 14.98
CA HIS A 147 -26.57 -8.89 14.38
C HIS A 147 -26.88 -9.88 13.24
N GLY A 148 -25.95 -10.76 12.89
CA GLY A 148 -26.15 -11.71 11.79
C GLY A 148 -26.31 -11.05 10.41
N TYR A 149 -25.77 -9.85 10.21
CA TYR A 149 -25.92 -9.09 8.96
C TYR A 149 -24.92 -9.45 7.89
N THR A 150 -24.15 -10.50 8.08
CA THR A 150 -23.16 -10.97 7.13
C THR A 150 -23.45 -12.37 6.64
N LYS A 151 -23.10 -12.67 5.37
CA LYS A 151 -23.09 -14.03 4.83
C LYS A 151 -21.83 -14.81 5.25
N HIS A 152 -20.83 -14.13 5.81
CA HIS A 152 -19.61 -14.74 6.32
C HIS A 152 -19.75 -15.01 7.82
N ALA A 153 -19.49 -16.21 8.24
CA ALA A 153 -19.58 -16.60 9.64
C ALA A 153 -18.24 -17.19 10.13
N PRO A 154 -17.45 -16.42 10.89
CA PRO A 154 -17.68 -15.02 11.28
C PRO A 154 -17.20 -13.99 10.22
N ALA A 155 -17.74 -12.75 10.28
CA ALA A 155 -17.16 -11.60 9.61
C ALA A 155 -15.78 -11.31 10.19
N GLN A 156 -14.83 -10.94 9.34
CA GLN A 156 -13.44 -10.67 9.71
C GLN A 156 -13.06 -9.24 9.26
N PRO A 157 -12.21 -8.51 10.01
CA PRO A 157 -11.58 -7.30 9.49
C PRO A 157 -10.51 -7.64 8.45
N LEU A 158 -10.24 -6.74 7.51
CA LEU A 158 -9.10 -6.87 6.59
C LEU A 158 -7.79 -6.99 7.35
N TYR A 159 -7.66 -6.18 8.40
CA TYR A 159 -6.55 -6.21 9.35
C TYR A 159 -7.04 -5.66 10.69
N SER A 160 -6.36 -6.04 11.75
CA SER A 160 -6.64 -5.58 13.11
C SER A 160 -5.89 -4.29 13.44
N LYS A 161 -6.30 -3.60 14.51
CA LYS A 161 -5.52 -2.52 15.12
C LYS A 161 -4.09 -2.96 15.45
N HIS A 162 -3.93 -4.20 15.90
CA HIS A 162 -2.61 -4.77 16.21
C HIS A 162 -1.73 -4.90 14.96
N ASP A 163 -2.27 -5.40 13.83
CA ASP A 163 -1.55 -5.47 12.56
C ASP A 163 -1.09 -4.07 12.11
N ALA A 164 -1.96 -3.07 12.27
CA ALA A 164 -1.65 -1.69 11.95
C ALA A 164 -0.50 -1.15 12.81
N LEU A 165 -0.56 -1.33 14.12
CA LEU A 165 0.52 -0.92 15.04
C LEU A 165 1.85 -1.59 14.69
N LEU A 166 1.85 -2.89 14.35
CA LEU A 166 3.05 -3.60 13.94
C LEU A 166 3.59 -3.10 12.58
N SER A 167 2.75 -2.63 11.69
CA SER A 167 3.20 -2.12 10.39
C SER A 167 3.93 -0.77 10.48
N LEU A 168 3.73 0.00 11.55
CA LEU A 168 4.32 1.34 11.72
C LEU A 168 5.85 1.32 11.78
N HIS A 169 6.47 0.23 12.25
CA HIS A 169 7.93 0.12 12.30
C HIS A 169 8.59 0.07 10.91
N LEU A 170 7.81 -0.15 9.86
CA LEU A 170 8.29 -0.12 8.47
C LEU A 170 8.44 1.31 7.94
N LEU A 171 7.83 2.31 8.60
CA LEU A 171 7.86 3.70 8.18
C LEU A 171 9.26 4.30 8.37
N HIS A 172 9.80 4.88 7.31
CA HIS A 172 11.12 5.52 7.27
C HIS A 172 10.98 6.94 6.75
N PRO A 173 11.10 7.96 7.62
CA PRO A 173 10.93 9.34 7.22
C PRO A 173 12.03 9.81 6.26
N VAL A 174 11.62 10.54 5.22
CA VAL A 174 12.49 11.20 4.24
C VAL A 174 12.23 12.70 4.20
N SER A 175 13.23 13.46 3.74
CA SER A 175 13.13 14.91 3.62
C SER A 175 12.66 15.32 2.23
N TRP A 176 11.85 16.37 2.14
CA TRP A 176 11.54 17.00 0.87
C TRP A 176 12.79 17.54 0.17
N GLY A 177 12.77 17.53 -1.16
CA GLY A 177 13.81 18.06 -2.04
C GLY A 177 15.16 17.34 -1.98
N LYS A 178 15.31 16.32 -1.13
CA LYS A 178 16.55 15.54 -1.03
C LYS A 178 16.41 14.20 -1.75
N PRO A 179 17.16 13.96 -2.82
CA PRO A 179 17.20 12.65 -3.45
C PRO A 179 17.75 11.57 -2.52
N PHE A 180 17.17 10.38 -2.56
CA PHE A 180 17.67 9.19 -1.86
C PHE A 180 17.45 7.93 -2.71
N ALA A 181 18.13 6.86 -2.36
CA ALA A 181 18.01 5.57 -3.04
C ALA A 181 17.08 4.64 -2.26
N PRO A 182 15.79 4.45 -2.66
CA PRO A 182 14.91 3.48 -2.03
C PRO A 182 15.37 2.04 -2.29
N LEU A 183 15.99 1.79 -3.43
CA LEU A 183 16.58 0.52 -3.84
C LEU A 183 17.89 0.77 -4.59
N PRO A 184 18.79 -0.21 -4.68
CA PRO A 184 20.04 -0.07 -5.49
C PRO A 184 19.73 0.25 -6.94
N GLY A 185 20.30 1.34 -7.46
CA GLY A 185 20.09 1.81 -8.84
C GLY A 185 18.81 2.62 -9.07
N TRP A 186 18.06 2.90 -8.00
CA TRP A 186 16.87 3.76 -8.04
C TRP A 186 17.13 5.05 -7.27
N GLN A 187 16.50 6.13 -7.68
CA GLN A 187 16.50 7.40 -6.95
C GLN A 187 15.07 7.90 -6.82
N ALA A 188 14.73 8.45 -5.66
CA ALA A 188 13.43 9.08 -5.42
C ALA A 188 13.62 10.46 -4.79
N THR A 189 12.79 11.41 -5.19
CA THR A 189 12.74 12.76 -4.63
C THR A 189 11.29 13.11 -4.32
N PHE A 190 11.04 13.52 -3.08
CA PHE A 190 9.74 13.98 -2.61
C PHE A 190 9.67 15.49 -2.67
N THR A 191 8.59 16.06 -3.22
CA THR A 191 8.32 17.50 -3.25
C THR A 191 6.93 17.76 -2.69
N SER A 192 6.72 18.88 -1.99
CA SER A 192 5.41 19.20 -1.40
C SER A 192 4.32 19.20 -2.48
N ALA A 193 3.18 18.56 -2.19
CA ALA A 193 2.00 18.55 -3.02
C ALA A 193 0.89 19.49 -2.52
N GLY A 194 1.04 20.07 -1.31
CA GLY A 194 0.11 21.07 -0.75
C GLY A 194 -1.29 20.51 -0.44
N HIS A 195 -1.48 19.18 -0.37
CA HIS A 195 -2.80 18.56 -0.21
C HIS A 195 -3.19 18.39 1.27
N ILE A 196 -2.39 17.66 2.02
CA ILE A 196 -2.48 17.54 3.47
C ILE A 196 -1.08 17.62 4.07
N LEU A 197 -0.98 17.69 5.38
CA LEU A 197 0.31 17.74 6.07
C LEU A 197 1.20 16.57 5.64
N GLY A 198 2.38 16.87 5.12
CA GLY A 198 3.35 15.88 4.63
C GLY A 198 3.10 15.37 3.23
N ALA A 199 1.99 15.74 2.56
CA ALA A 199 1.68 15.26 1.22
C ALA A 199 2.75 15.65 0.20
N SER A 200 3.08 14.70 -0.68
CA SER A 200 4.18 14.83 -1.63
C SER A 200 3.84 14.28 -3.00
N SER A 201 4.33 14.95 -4.03
CA SER A 201 4.59 14.32 -5.32
C SER A 201 5.94 13.62 -5.29
N ILE A 202 6.08 12.51 -5.98
CA ILE A 202 7.29 11.66 -5.98
C ILE A 202 7.86 11.58 -7.38
N LEU A 203 9.07 12.12 -7.58
CA LEU A 203 9.86 11.86 -8.77
C LEU A 203 10.69 10.61 -8.54
N LEU A 204 10.45 9.57 -9.35
CA LEU A 204 11.18 8.32 -9.33
C LEU A 204 12.07 8.21 -10.56
N GLU A 205 13.35 7.91 -10.37
CA GLU A 205 14.33 7.75 -11.43
C GLU A 205 14.94 6.36 -11.38
N VAL A 206 14.87 5.64 -12.49
CA VAL A 206 15.39 4.27 -12.62
C VAL A 206 15.74 3.98 -14.08
N ALA A 207 16.88 3.36 -14.34
CA ALA A 207 17.33 2.98 -15.69
C ALA A 207 17.24 4.13 -16.70
N GLY A 208 17.61 5.36 -16.31
CA GLY A 208 17.55 6.56 -17.15
C GLY A 208 16.12 7.06 -17.45
N ARG A 209 15.10 6.50 -16.84
CA ARG A 209 13.71 6.95 -16.94
C ARG A 209 13.33 7.78 -15.73
N ARG A 210 12.51 8.80 -15.96
CA ARG A 210 11.95 9.68 -14.92
C ARG A 210 10.43 9.53 -14.93
N ILE A 211 9.85 9.22 -13.78
CA ILE A 211 8.42 8.99 -13.61
C ILE A 211 7.96 9.87 -12.46
N LEU A 212 6.96 10.72 -12.70
CA LEU A 212 6.36 11.54 -11.66
C LEU A 212 5.02 10.94 -11.22
N PHE A 213 4.91 10.66 -9.94
CA PHE A 213 3.65 10.33 -9.28
C PHE A 213 3.19 11.59 -8.53
N SER A 214 2.10 12.19 -8.98
CA SER A 214 1.60 13.44 -8.39
C SER A 214 1.11 13.25 -6.94
N GLY A 215 0.63 12.05 -6.61
CA GLY A 215 -0.26 11.91 -5.47
C GLY A 215 -1.48 12.81 -5.64
N ASP A 216 -2.11 13.16 -4.55
CA ASP A 216 -3.16 14.17 -4.52
C ASP A 216 -2.54 15.55 -4.40
N VAL A 217 -2.93 16.45 -5.29
CA VAL A 217 -2.41 17.82 -5.34
C VAL A 217 -3.41 18.75 -4.67
N GLY A 218 -2.91 19.58 -3.76
CA GLY A 218 -3.70 20.58 -3.06
C GLY A 218 -4.01 21.81 -3.91
N ARG A 219 -4.55 22.84 -3.28
CA ARG A 219 -4.88 24.11 -3.92
C ARG A 219 -3.65 25.00 -4.00
N PRO A 220 -3.46 25.74 -5.09
CA PRO A 220 -2.29 26.63 -5.24
C PRO A 220 -2.33 27.85 -4.30
N ASP A 221 -3.48 28.14 -3.72
CA ASP A 221 -3.75 29.29 -2.84
C ASP A 221 -4.11 28.87 -1.40
N ASP A 222 -3.75 27.66 -0.99
CA ASP A 222 -3.97 27.21 0.38
C ASP A 222 -3.06 27.98 1.35
N LEU A 223 -3.66 28.57 2.41
CA LEU A 223 -2.96 29.41 3.36
C LEU A 223 -2.10 28.62 4.37
N ILE A 224 -2.32 27.31 4.49
CA ILE A 224 -1.69 26.45 5.50
C ILE A 224 -0.74 25.44 4.86
N MET A 225 -1.03 24.98 3.65
CA MET A 225 -0.38 23.85 3.00
C MET A 225 0.56 24.26 1.85
N ASN A 226 1.23 25.40 1.95
CA ASN A 226 2.19 25.92 0.96
C ASN A 226 3.40 24.99 0.77
#